data_cc60d98ada9b4c837871fff9e52047a9
#
_entry.id   cc60d98ada9b4c837871fff9e52047a9
#
_cell.length_a   1.000
_cell.length_b   1.000
_cell.length_c   1.000
_cell.angle_alpha   90.00
_cell.angle_beta   90.00
_cell.angle_gamma   90.00
#
_symmetry.space_group_name_H-M   'P 1'
#
loop_
_entity.id
_entity.type
_entity.pdbx_description
1 polymer ?
#
loop_
_entity_poly.entity_id
_entity_poly.type
_entity_poly.pdbx_seq_one_letter_code
_entity_poly.pdbx_strand_id
1 'polypeptide(L)'
;MATLFKAGPDTFELPKTHCYTRFTNMQTDTALKAPVIRGVRYFLAHTPGLVQHGSKPSRDLLADPGLAADLTSHLRSFTDASAYLPNRAFLGGIYPDDLLKTARPWHGQKGESSRWNPHGELMPEEEFYGLLKIADAFDLVWLDEDFTNDVAATLAGHPLVSEDDLERLGQGHPHSEIEERMAETGGGLPLQLRCGRTIGCIVRAHDEDATLTPDVLLENLACKASAAMALRSLLSETSTAPEDIPYVINCGEEAVGERYQRGGGNLAKGIAEMCGCTEATGSDVKAFCCGPVHAMVMAAALVNSGVYQQVAVVAGCSLAKLGMKFRSHLDNDQPVLEDVLAATAILIGEDDGVSPRLRLDSIGKHTVGAGSSQQAIIKCLVSEPLDRLGLRFQDVDKYATELHNPEVTEPGGSGDVPLLNYRMIAAMATMAKEIEQADIPQFVEEHGMPGFSPTQGHIASAIPFLGHAVDRIKAGEMERAMFLAKGSLFLGRMTQLSDGMSFIIEKNH
;
A
#
# COMPACT_ATOMS: atom_id res chain seq x y z
N MET A 1 -2.76 -43.68 -44.57
CA MET A 1 -1.46 -44.35 -44.63
C MET A 1 -0.80 -44.22 -43.26
N ALA A 2 -0.83 -45.33 -42.51
CA ALA A 2 -0.27 -45.43 -41.19
C ALA A 2 1.18 -45.84 -41.31
N THR A 3 2.11 -45.17 -40.63
CA THR A 3 3.48 -45.66 -40.48
C THR A 3 3.80 -45.67 -38.99
N LEU A 4 3.89 -46.90 -38.48
CA LEU A 4 4.33 -47.26 -37.14
C LEU A 4 5.79 -46.88 -36.92
N PHE A 5 6.10 -46.21 -35.82
CA PHE A 5 7.44 -46.25 -35.23
C PHE A 5 7.39 -47.13 -33.98
N LYS A 6 8.11 -48.26 -34.06
CA LYS A 6 8.46 -49.12 -32.93
C LYS A 6 9.56 -48.41 -32.14
N ALA A 7 9.32 -48.14 -30.86
CA ALA A 7 10.36 -47.80 -29.89
C ALA A 7 10.88 -49.07 -29.24
N GLY A 8 12.19 -49.31 -29.31
CA GLY A 8 12.91 -50.32 -28.53
C GLY A 8 13.15 -49.85 -27.09
N PRO A 9 13.42 -50.75 -26.15
CA PRO A 9 13.65 -50.42 -24.76
C PRO A 9 15.11 -49.98 -24.55
N ASP A 10 15.40 -48.71 -24.62
CA ASP A 10 16.65 -48.19 -24.07
C ASP A 10 16.43 -47.80 -22.62
N THR A 11 17.01 -48.63 -21.73
CA THR A 11 17.12 -48.39 -20.31
C THR A 11 18.06 -47.20 -20.06
N PHE A 12 17.48 -46.01 -19.77
CA PHE A 12 18.23 -44.87 -19.28
C PHE A 12 18.54 -45.11 -17.80
N GLU A 13 19.75 -45.57 -17.49
CA GLU A 13 20.27 -45.58 -16.12
C GLU A 13 20.58 -44.11 -15.71
N LEU A 14 19.77 -43.59 -14.80
CA LEU A 14 20.09 -42.36 -14.09
C LEU A 14 21.29 -42.58 -13.17
N PRO A 15 22.31 -41.74 -13.15
CA PRO A 15 23.41 -41.84 -12.21
C PRO A 15 22.89 -41.66 -10.78
N LYS A 16 22.94 -42.75 -10.03
CA LYS A 16 22.75 -42.73 -8.57
C LYS A 16 23.95 -42.07 -7.94
N THR A 17 23.65 -41.19 -6.98
CA THR A 17 24.55 -40.54 -6.03
C THR A 17 25.03 -39.13 -6.42
N HIS A 18 24.51 -38.15 -5.71
CA HIS A 18 25.16 -37.07 -4.95
C HIS A 18 24.27 -35.84 -4.67
N CYS A 19 23.00 -36.03 -4.40
CA CYS A 19 22.17 -34.90 -3.98
C CYS A 19 21.26 -35.13 -2.75
N TYR A 20 21.41 -36.27 -2.05
CA TYR A 20 20.54 -36.59 -0.90
C TYR A 20 21.24 -36.66 0.47
N THR A 21 22.50 -36.24 0.58
CA THR A 21 23.26 -36.39 1.83
C THR A 21 23.56 -35.06 2.54
N ARG A 22 22.76 -34.03 2.34
CA ARG A 22 22.92 -32.77 3.11
C ARG A 22 21.67 -32.30 3.92
N PHE A 23 20.61 -33.12 3.96
CA PHE A 23 19.42 -32.80 4.76
C PHE A 23 19.29 -33.59 6.07
N THR A 24 20.24 -34.41 6.44
CA THR A 24 20.13 -35.27 7.64
C THR A 24 20.94 -34.82 8.85
N ASN A 25 21.31 -33.54 8.97
CA ASN A 25 21.88 -32.99 10.23
C ASN A 25 21.53 -31.52 10.45
N MET A 26 20.28 -31.14 10.23
CA MET A 26 19.71 -29.95 10.84
C MET A 26 18.75 -30.35 11.98
N GLN A 27 19.26 -31.08 12.98
CA GLN A 27 18.77 -30.90 14.34
C GLN A 27 19.45 -29.64 14.90
N THR A 28 19.04 -28.49 14.41
CA THR A 28 19.18 -27.27 15.15
C THR A 28 17.93 -27.15 16.02
N ASP A 29 18.16 -27.12 17.29
CA ASP A 29 17.28 -26.58 18.33
C ASP A 29 17.00 -25.11 17.99
N THR A 30 16.28 -24.86 16.90
CA THR A 30 15.81 -23.53 16.49
C THR A 30 14.61 -23.25 17.39
N ALA A 31 14.88 -22.70 18.57
CA ALA A 31 13.85 -21.98 19.30
C ALA A 31 13.17 -21.04 18.30
N LEU A 32 11.84 -21.16 18.20
CA LEU A 32 11.04 -20.29 17.35
C LEU A 32 11.38 -18.83 17.69
N LYS A 33 11.79 -18.04 16.69
CA LYS A 33 12.19 -16.66 16.88
C LYS A 33 10.96 -15.77 16.85
N ALA A 34 10.78 -14.95 17.88
CA ALA A 34 9.69 -13.99 17.89
C ALA A 34 9.88 -12.96 16.76
N PRO A 35 8.91 -12.76 15.86
CA PRO A 35 9.00 -11.73 14.85
C PRO A 35 8.69 -10.36 15.46
N VAL A 36 9.51 -9.35 15.15
CA VAL A 36 9.32 -7.96 15.58
C VAL A 36 9.19 -7.02 14.40
N ILE A 37 8.55 -5.87 14.60
CA ILE A 37 8.44 -4.80 13.60
C ILE A 37 9.57 -3.81 13.83
N ARG A 38 10.64 -3.93 13.04
CA ARG A 38 11.84 -3.11 13.17
C ARG A 38 11.65 -1.68 12.67
N GLY A 39 10.85 -1.52 11.60
CA GLY A 39 10.59 -0.21 11.02
C GLY A 39 9.34 -0.18 10.18
N VAL A 40 8.77 1.03 10.04
CA VAL A 40 7.60 1.33 9.20
C VAL A 40 7.84 2.67 8.52
N ARG A 41 7.67 2.73 7.21
CA ARG A 41 7.76 3.99 6.45
C ARG A 41 6.62 4.10 5.46
N TYR A 42 6.21 5.32 5.23
CA TYR A 42 5.17 5.69 4.28
C TYR A 42 5.74 6.60 3.21
N PHE A 43 5.09 6.57 2.06
CA PHE A 43 5.36 7.48 0.97
C PHE A 43 4.03 8.00 0.44
N LEU A 44 3.93 9.31 0.26
CA LEU A 44 2.84 9.96 -0.45
C LEU A 44 3.41 10.69 -1.66
N ALA A 45 2.71 10.64 -2.78
CA ALA A 45 2.92 11.51 -3.92
C ALA A 45 1.63 12.30 -4.19
N HIS A 46 1.71 13.62 -4.14
CA HIS A 46 0.61 14.48 -4.54
C HIS A 46 0.58 14.54 -6.06
N THR A 47 -0.42 13.92 -6.67
CA THR A 47 -0.50 13.69 -8.12
C THR A 47 -1.86 14.12 -8.67
N PRO A 48 -2.23 15.40 -8.52
CA PRO A 48 -3.53 15.90 -8.95
C PRO A 48 -3.75 15.74 -10.47
N GLY A 49 -2.70 15.83 -11.28
CA GLY A 49 -2.77 15.60 -12.72
C GLY A 49 -3.13 14.15 -13.09
N LEU A 50 -2.80 13.19 -12.23
CA LEU A 50 -3.15 11.77 -12.45
C LEU A 50 -4.57 11.41 -12.01
N VAL A 51 -5.30 12.28 -11.32
CA VAL A 51 -6.67 11.99 -10.85
C VAL A 51 -7.59 11.61 -12.01
N GLN A 52 -7.43 12.23 -13.20
CA GLN A 52 -8.20 11.90 -14.39
C GLN A 52 -8.05 10.44 -14.85
N HIS A 53 -6.94 9.77 -14.50
CA HIS A 53 -6.64 8.38 -14.82
C HIS A 53 -7.14 7.40 -13.74
N GLY A 54 -7.68 7.88 -12.62
CA GLY A 54 -8.37 7.04 -11.66
C GLY A 54 -9.58 6.34 -12.29
N SER A 55 -9.93 5.15 -11.79
CA SER A 55 -10.94 4.29 -12.44
C SER A 55 -12.32 4.93 -12.61
N LYS A 56 -12.75 5.77 -11.68
CA LYS A 56 -14.03 6.50 -11.77
C LYS A 56 -13.90 7.79 -12.55
N PRO A 57 -12.93 8.68 -12.29
CA PRO A 57 -12.75 9.87 -13.10
C PRO A 57 -12.58 9.56 -14.58
N SER A 58 -11.71 8.61 -14.94
CA SER A 58 -11.49 8.21 -16.34
C SER A 58 -12.80 7.78 -17.03
N ARG A 59 -13.59 6.91 -16.41
CA ARG A 59 -14.89 6.47 -16.94
C ARG A 59 -15.88 7.63 -17.09
N ASP A 60 -15.96 8.48 -16.07
CA ASP A 60 -16.97 9.54 -16.03
C ASP A 60 -16.63 10.70 -16.98
N LEU A 61 -15.33 11.03 -17.12
CA LEU A 61 -14.84 12.01 -18.08
C LEU A 61 -15.01 11.53 -19.54
N LEU A 62 -14.88 10.23 -19.79
CA LEU A 62 -15.17 9.65 -21.09
C LEU A 62 -16.66 9.78 -21.45
N ALA A 63 -17.55 9.62 -20.46
CA ALA A 63 -19.00 9.75 -20.65
C ALA A 63 -19.47 11.21 -20.72
N ASP A 64 -18.82 12.12 -20.03
CA ASP A 64 -19.13 13.55 -19.95
C ASP A 64 -17.84 14.39 -19.89
N PRO A 65 -17.26 14.75 -21.05
CA PRO A 65 -16.04 15.57 -21.10
C PRO A 65 -16.19 16.97 -20.45
N GLY A 66 -17.42 17.46 -20.30
CA GLY A 66 -17.69 18.77 -19.66
C GLY A 66 -17.26 18.83 -18.20
N LEU A 67 -17.13 17.67 -17.54
CA LEU A 67 -16.66 17.57 -16.16
C LEU A 67 -15.17 17.90 -15.97
N ALA A 68 -14.36 17.90 -17.04
CA ALA A 68 -12.92 18.09 -16.92
C ALA A 68 -12.55 19.44 -16.31
N ALA A 69 -13.25 20.50 -16.71
CA ALA A 69 -13.01 21.85 -16.18
C ALA A 69 -13.39 21.95 -14.68
N ASP A 70 -14.50 21.34 -14.31
CA ASP A 70 -14.96 21.30 -12.92
C ASP A 70 -14.00 20.49 -12.06
N LEU A 71 -13.61 19.28 -12.48
CA LEU A 71 -12.60 18.48 -11.80
C LEU A 71 -11.30 19.30 -11.60
N THR A 72 -10.78 19.92 -12.65
CA THR A 72 -9.52 20.68 -12.59
C THR A 72 -9.60 21.83 -11.58
N SER A 73 -10.73 22.51 -11.49
CA SER A 73 -10.92 23.64 -10.56
C SER A 73 -10.93 23.22 -9.08
N HIS A 74 -11.24 21.93 -8.80
CA HIS A 74 -11.29 21.37 -7.45
C HIS A 74 -10.02 20.59 -7.05
N LEU A 75 -9.02 20.48 -7.94
CA LEU A 75 -7.73 19.85 -7.60
C LEU A 75 -6.92 20.75 -6.67
N ARG A 76 -6.37 20.18 -5.61
CA ARG A 76 -5.57 20.90 -4.61
C ARG A 76 -4.21 21.34 -5.15
N SER A 77 -3.66 22.39 -4.56
CA SER A 77 -2.23 22.72 -4.70
C SER A 77 -1.39 21.79 -3.81
N PHE A 78 -0.08 21.70 -4.10
CA PHE A 78 0.87 20.96 -3.23
C PHE A 78 0.88 21.53 -1.80
N THR A 79 0.80 22.86 -1.67
CA THR A 79 0.73 23.51 -0.35
C THR A 79 -0.52 23.08 0.43
N ASP A 80 -1.68 23.01 -0.23
CA ASP A 80 -2.92 22.56 0.43
C ASP A 80 -2.85 21.08 0.82
N ALA A 81 -2.32 20.22 -0.07
CA ALA A 81 -2.17 18.80 0.20
C ALA A 81 -1.17 18.50 1.33
N SER A 82 -0.04 19.24 1.39
CA SER A 82 1.00 19.07 2.40
C SER A 82 0.67 19.72 3.76
N ALA A 83 -0.25 20.70 3.78
CA ALA A 83 -0.82 21.26 4.99
C ALA A 83 -2.01 20.46 5.54
N TYR A 84 -2.58 19.54 4.76
CA TYR A 84 -3.77 18.78 5.12
C TYR A 84 -3.51 17.83 6.27
N LEU A 85 -4.23 18.02 7.38
CA LEU A 85 -3.97 17.31 8.64
C LEU A 85 -4.00 15.79 8.52
N PRO A 86 -4.96 15.14 7.80
CA PRO A 86 -4.93 13.69 7.58
C PRO A 86 -3.67 13.18 6.86
N ASN A 87 -3.16 13.91 5.85
CA ASN A 87 -1.91 13.54 5.18
C ASN A 87 -0.72 13.62 6.15
N ARG A 88 -0.69 14.65 7.00
CA ARG A 88 0.34 14.80 8.03
C ARG A 88 0.24 13.71 9.09
N ALA A 89 -0.98 13.33 9.49
CA ALA A 89 -1.19 12.21 10.41
C ALA A 89 -0.72 10.89 9.79
N PHE A 90 -1.01 10.65 8.51
CA PHE A 90 -0.53 9.46 7.80
C PHE A 90 1.01 9.37 7.79
N LEU A 91 1.69 10.49 7.63
CA LEU A 91 3.15 10.58 7.62
C LEU A 91 3.80 10.75 9.01
N GLY A 92 3.03 10.67 10.09
CA GLY A 92 3.56 10.74 11.46
C GLY A 92 3.78 12.15 12.01
N GLY A 93 3.43 13.20 11.26
CA GLY A 93 3.57 14.59 11.71
C GLY A 93 2.55 15.03 12.74
N ILE A 94 1.45 14.29 12.87
CA ILE A 94 0.38 14.52 13.86
C ILE A 94 -0.06 13.15 14.37
N TYR A 95 -0.25 13.00 15.69
CA TYR A 95 -0.85 11.79 16.22
C TYR A 95 -2.35 11.74 15.86
N PRO A 96 -2.92 10.59 15.46
CA PRO A 96 -4.29 10.53 14.96
C PRO A 96 -5.34 11.14 15.88
N ASP A 97 -5.26 10.91 17.21
CA ASP A 97 -6.21 11.48 18.16
C ASP A 97 -6.14 13.02 18.21
N ASP A 98 -5.00 13.61 17.84
CA ASP A 98 -4.85 15.05 17.79
C ASP A 98 -5.66 15.72 16.67
N LEU A 99 -6.07 14.94 15.65
CA LEU A 99 -7.01 15.43 14.63
C LEU A 99 -8.34 15.85 15.25
N LEU A 100 -8.78 15.18 16.31
CA LEU A 100 -10.03 15.51 17.02
C LEU A 100 -9.98 16.85 17.76
N LYS A 101 -8.77 17.40 18.00
CA LYS A 101 -8.59 18.74 18.59
C LYS A 101 -8.90 19.85 17.60
N THR A 102 -8.93 19.55 16.31
CA THR A 102 -9.27 20.47 15.23
C THR A 102 -10.64 20.15 14.66
N ALA A 103 -11.55 21.12 14.70
CA ALA A 103 -12.89 20.92 14.14
C ALA A 103 -12.83 20.68 12.62
N ARG A 104 -13.65 19.76 12.13
CA ARG A 104 -13.86 19.57 10.68
C ARG A 104 -14.66 20.74 10.09
N PRO A 105 -14.49 21.09 8.79
CA PRO A 105 -13.67 20.37 7.83
C PRO A 105 -12.18 20.69 7.96
N TRP A 106 -11.34 19.63 7.90
CA TRP A 106 -9.88 19.76 7.94
C TRP A 106 -9.32 20.36 6.65
N HIS A 107 -9.96 20.09 5.50
CA HIS A 107 -9.54 20.64 4.19
C HIS A 107 -9.66 22.16 4.11
N GLY A 108 -10.44 22.81 4.97
CA GLY A 108 -10.53 24.25 5.08
C GLY A 108 -9.56 24.88 6.09
N GLN A 109 -8.78 24.07 6.82
CA GLN A 109 -7.85 24.56 7.84
C GLN A 109 -6.51 24.96 7.21
N LYS A 110 -5.98 26.11 7.64
CA LYS A 110 -4.63 26.53 7.26
C LYS A 110 -3.62 25.94 8.25
N GLY A 111 -3.09 24.77 7.91
CA GLY A 111 -1.99 24.14 8.64
C GLY A 111 -0.62 24.58 8.11
N GLU A 112 0.42 24.23 8.83
CA GLU A 112 1.78 24.35 8.34
C GLU A 112 2.03 23.29 7.25
N SER A 113 2.45 23.74 6.07
CA SER A 113 2.82 22.85 4.96
C SER A 113 4.14 22.13 5.30
N SER A 114 4.15 20.82 5.23
CA SER A 114 5.36 20.01 5.46
C SER A 114 5.45 18.87 4.45
N ARG A 115 6.53 18.88 3.66
CA ARG A 115 6.87 17.76 2.78
C ARG A 115 7.34 16.55 3.58
N TRP A 116 8.24 16.77 4.53
CA TRP A 116 8.92 15.76 5.32
C TRP A 116 8.28 15.62 6.69
N ASN A 117 7.98 14.40 7.09
CA ASN A 117 7.41 14.07 8.38
C ASN A 117 8.11 12.82 8.95
N PRO A 118 7.95 12.52 10.25
CA PRO A 118 8.68 11.42 10.91
C PRO A 118 8.59 10.06 10.22
N HIS A 119 7.45 9.71 9.62
CA HIS A 119 7.28 8.40 8.98
C HIS A 119 7.45 8.42 7.46
N GLY A 120 7.77 9.55 6.84
CA GLY A 120 7.96 9.63 5.40
C GLY A 120 7.75 11.01 4.80
N GLU A 121 7.47 11.06 3.52
CA GLU A 121 7.32 12.30 2.77
C GLU A 121 6.03 12.37 1.95
N LEU A 122 5.64 13.59 1.60
CA LEU A 122 4.72 13.89 0.51
C LEU A 122 5.52 14.49 -0.65
N MET A 123 5.70 13.74 -1.73
CA MET A 123 6.45 14.17 -2.92
C MET A 123 5.57 14.99 -3.86
N PRO A 124 6.07 16.08 -4.48
CA PRO A 124 5.37 16.81 -5.54
C PRO A 124 5.14 15.98 -6.80
N GLU A 125 4.11 16.34 -7.60
CA GLU A 125 3.76 15.59 -8.81
C GLU A 125 4.88 15.56 -9.86
N GLU A 126 5.63 16.64 -10.01
CA GLU A 126 6.71 16.74 -10.99
C GLU A 126 7.79 15.69 -10.70
N GLU A 127 8.21 15.57 -9.45
CA GLU A 127 9.21 14.58 -9.05
C GLU A 127 8.67 13.15 -9.21
N PHE A 128 7.38 12.93 -8.93
CA PHE A 128 6.77 11.61 -9.10
C PHE A 128 6.74 11.18 -10.58
N TYR A 129 6.48 12.08 -11.52
CA TYR A 129 6.59 11.77 -12.94
C TYR A 129 8.03 11.38 -13.33
N GLY A 130 9.04 12.03 -12.77
CA GLY A 130 10.44 11.61 -12.91
C GLY A 130 10.66 10.19 -12.37
N LEU A 131 10.08 9.85 -11.21
CA LEU A 131 10.18 8.51 -10.65
C LEU A 131 9.47 7.44 -11.51
N LEU A 132 8.39 7.78 -12.22
CA LEU A 132 7.76 6.86 -13.17
C LEU A 132 8.74 6.47 -14.26
N LYS A 133 9.49 7.45 -14.80
CA LYS A 133 10.53 7.20 -15.81
C LYS A 133 11.68 6.37 -15.24
N ILE A 134 12.15 6.66 -14.04
CA ILE A 134 13.20 5.89 -13.35
C ILE A 134 12.79 4.44 -13.12
N ALA A 135 11.50 4.19 -12.80
CA ALA A 135 10.95 2.84 -12.60
C ALA A 135 10.75 2.06 -13.89
N ASP A 136 10.74 2.74 -15.03
CA ASP A 136 10.50 2.18 -16.35
C ASP A 136 11.76 1.48 -16.88
N ALA A 137 11.64 0.17 -17.17
CA ALA A 137 12.72 -0.63 -17.73
C ALA A 137 12.61 -0.84 -19.24
N PHE A 138 11.52 -0.37 -19.89
CA PHE A 138 11.19 -0.66 -21.28
C PHE A 138 10.99 0.57 -22.16
N ASP A 139 11.35 1.76 -21.67
CA ASP A 139 11.17 3.05 -22.34
C ASP A 139 9.70 3.32 -22.75
N LEU A 140 8.78 3.04 -21.82
CA LEU A 140 7.34 3.25 -21.98
C LEU A 140 6.89 4.63 -21.52
N VAL A 141 7.64 5.27 -20.63
CA VAL A 141 7.40 6.63 -20.13
C VAL A 141 8.22 7.60 -20.97
N TRP A 142 7.57 8.40 -21.78
CA TRP A 142 8.19 9.45 -22.56
C TRP A 142 7.91 10.81 -21.90
N LEU A 143 8.93 11.44 -21.36
CA LEU A 143 8.85 12.78 -20.77
C LEU A 143 9.47 13.80 -21.73
N ASP A 144 8.90 15.01 -21.76
CA ASP A 144 9.40 16.16 -22.49
C ASP A 144 10.80 16.56 -22.05
N GLU A 145 11.69 16.95 -22.99
CA GLU A 145 13.09 17.29 -22.69
C GLU A 145 13.24 18.41 -21.66
N ASP A 146 12.47 19.51 -21.81
CA ASP A 146 12.55 20.64 -20.89
C ASP A 146 12.07 20.22 -19.50
N PHE A 147 10.97 19.47 -19.43
CA PHE A 147 10.46 18.93 -18.18
C PHE A 147 11.44 17.95 -17.52
N THR A 148 12.07 17.09 -18.32
CA THR A 148 13.06 16.12 -17.82
C THR A 148 14.27 16.81 -17.21
N ASN A 149 14.77 17.87 -17.86
CA ASN A 149 15.88 18.66 -17.33
C ASN A 149 15.52 19.35 -16.00
N ASP A 150 14.31 19.94 -15.90
CA ASP A 150 13.84 20.60 -14.68
C ASP A 150 13.71 19.60 -13.53
N VAL A 151 13.12 18.44 -13.79
CA VAL A 151 12.91 17.41 -12.75
C VAL A 151 14.21 16.72 -12.35
N ALA A 152 15.15 16.52 -13.28
CA ALA A 152 16.47 15.98 -12.97
C ALA A 152 17.22 16.86 -11.96
N ALA A 153 17.18 18.20 -12.16
CA ALA A 153 17.78 19.14 -11.23
C ALA A 153 17.17 19.05 -9.82
N THR A 154 15.87 18.83 -9.72
CA THR A 154 15.16 18.69 -8.43
C THR A 154 15.49 17.35 -7.77
N LEU A 155 15.40 16.24 -8.53
CA LEU A 155 15.67 14.89 -8.03
C LEU A 155 17.13 14.67 -7.62
N ALA A 156 18.08 15.36 -8.23
CA ALA A 156 19.49 15.32 -7.81
C ALA A 156 19.71 15.79 -6.36
N GLY A 157 18.79 16.59 -5.81
CA GLY A 157 18.79 17.01 -4.41
C GLY A 157 18.03 16.08 -3.47
N HIS A 158 17.38 15.04 -3.98
CA HIS A 158 16.54 14.16 -3.17
C HIS A 158 17.39 13.06 -2.47
N PRO A 159 17.28 12.88 -1.14
CA PRO A 159 18.18 12.01 -0.37
C PRO A 159 18.09 10.51 -0.73
N LEU A 160 17.02 10.08 -1.41
CA LEU A 160 16.79 8.68 -1.77
C LEU A 160 16.90 8.40 -3.28
N VAL A 161 17.34 9.40 -4.06
CA VAL A 161 17.60 9.26 -5.51
C VAL A 161 19.10 9.17 -5.73
N SER A 162 19.54 8.16 -6.46
CA SER A 162 20.95 7.91 -6.77
C SER A 162 21.38 8.51 -8.10
N GLU A 163 22.69 8.52 -8.37
CA GLU A 163 23.21 8.89 -9.69
C GLU A 163 22.71 7.93 -10.78
N ASP A 164 22.63 6.62 -10.49
CA ASP A 164 22.08 5.62 -11.42
C ASP A 164 20.60 5.89 -11.75
N ASP A 165 19.83 6.41 -10.81
CA ASP A 165 18.44 6.83 -11.06
C ASP A 165 18.38 8.01 -12.03
N LEU A 166 19.28 8.99 -11.88
CA LEU A 166 19.35 10.13 -12.78
C LEU A 166 19.83 9.71 -14.20
N GLU A 167 20.70 8.72 -14.30
CA GLU A 167 21.06 8.13 -15.58
C GLU A 167 19.85 7.44 -16.25
N ARG A 168 19.03 6.72 -15.49
CA ARG A 168 17.79 6.10 -15.98
C ARG A 168 16.72 7.12 -16.39
N LEU A 169 16.67 8.29 -15.73
CA LEU A 169 15.77 9.37 -16.11
C LEU A 169 16.07 9.86 -17.54
N GLY A 170 17.34 9.90 -17.93
CA GLY A 170 17.80 10.27 -19.27
C GLY A 170 17.60 11.74 -19.59
N GLN A 171 17.41 12.03 -20.88
CA GLN A 171 17.32 13.41 -21.40
C GLN A 171 15.87 13.79 -21.83
N GLY A 172 14.95 12.85 -21.82
CA GLY A 172 13.59 13.07 -22.33
C GLY A 172 13.49 12.97 -23.86
N HIS A 173 12.32 13.36 -24.38
CA HIS A 173 11.97 13.31 -25.79
C HIS A 173 11.55 14.70 -26.29
N PRO A 174 11.81 15.04 -27.58
CA PRO A 174 11.28 16.26 -28.16
C PRO A 174 9.75 16.30 -28.06
N HIS A 175 9.21 17.47 -27.72
CA HIS A 175 7.74 17.63 -27.54
C HIS A 175 6.94 17.19 -28.77
N SER A 176 7.48 17.46 -29.98
CA SER A 176 6.84 17.04 -31.23
C SER A 176 6.72 15.52 -31.40
N GLU A 177 7.69 14.73 -30.92
CA GLU A 177 7.63 13.28 -30.95
C GLU A 177 6.57 12.74 -29.99
N ILE A 178 6.40 13.36 -28.82
CA ILE A 178 5.37 13.04 -27.85
C ILE A 178 3.97 13.31 -28.45
N GLU A 179 3.80 14.49 -29.12
CA GLU A 179 2.54 14.84 -29.79
C GLU A 179 2.21 13.86 -30.92
N GLU A 180 3.19 13.49 -31.75
CA GLU A 180 3.03 12.50 -32.82
C GLU A 180 2.61 11.15 -32.22
N ARG A 181 3.27 10.71 -31.16
CA ARG A 181 2.94 9.43 -30.51
C ARG A 181 1.53 9.41 -29.90
N MET A 182 1.09 10.51 -29.30
CA MET A 182 -0.28 10.64 -28.75
C MET A 182 -1.33 10.68 -29.86
N ALA A 183 -1.01 11.18 -31.04
CA ALA A 183 -1.93 11.26 -32.18
C ALA A 183 -2.13 9.92 -32.91
N GLU A 184 -1.26 8.93 -32.72
CA GLU A 184 -1.40 7.60 -33.29
C GLU A 184 -2.62 6.87 -32.73
N THR A 185 -3.27 6.04 -33.55
CA THR A 185 -4.39 5.19 -33.09
C THR A 185 -3.89 4.18 -32.05
N GLY A 186 -4.43 4.26 -30.83
CA GLY A 186 -3.93 3.48 -29.70
C GLY A 186 -2.56 3.94 -29.21
N GLY A 187 -2.21 5.20 -29.46
CA GLY A 187 -0.97 5.85 -29.11
C GLY A 187 -0.77 6.11 -27.61
N GLY A 188 -0.02 7.14 -27.27
CA GLY A 188 0.34 7.42 -25.88
C GLY A 188 -0.81 7.93 -25.01
N LEU A 189 -0.88 7.48 -23.77
CA LEU A 189 -1.72 8.07 -22.71
C LEU A 189 -1.05 9.34 -22.21
N PRO A 190 -1.68 10.53 -22.31
CA PRO A 190 -1.03 11.79 -21.92
C PRO A 190 -0.75 11.84 -20.42
N LEU A 191 0.43 12.33 -20.05
CA LEU A 191 0.79 12.72 -18.69
C LEU A 191 0.68 14.24 -18.59
N GLN A 192 -0.14 14.71 -17.67
CA GLN A 192 -0.42 16.13 -17.48
C GLN A 192 -0.20 16.56 -16.05
N LEU A 193 0.36 17.75 -15.86
CA LEU A 193 0.38 18.42 -14.57
C LEU A 193 -1.02 18.95 -14.20
N ARG A 194 -1.21 19.27 -12.93
CA ARG A 194 -2.43 19.89 -12.41
C ARG A 194 -2.91 21.08 -13.26
N CYS A 195 -2.00 21.88 -13.81
CA CYS A 195 -2.33 23.02 -14.66
C CYS A 195 -2.81 22.65 -16.07
N GLY A 196 -2.88 21.37 -16.42
CA GLY A 196 -3.26 20.87 -17.73
C GLY A 196 -2.13 20.84 -18.77
N ARG A 197 -0.90 21.23 -18.39
CA ARG A 197 0.28 21.14 -19.28
C ARG A 197 0.64 19.68 -19.47
N THR A 198 0.64 19.22 -20.71
CA THR A 198 1.17 17.89 -21.08
C THR A 198 2.69 17.91 -20.97
N ILE A 199 3.25 16.94 -20.22
CA ILE A 199 4.69 16.82 -19.95
C ILE A 199 5.25 15.48 -20.44
N GLY A 200 4.42 14.67 -21.09
CA GLY A 200 4.83 13.37 -21.57
C GLY A 200 3.66 12.47 -21.88
N CYS A 201 3.95 11.22 -22.14
CA CYS A 201 2.92 10.17 -22.31
C CYS A 201 3.46 8.80 -21.87
N ILE A 202 2.53 7.86 -21.61
CA ILE A 202 2.84 6.44 -21.51
C ILE A 202 2.55 5.81 -22.86
N VAL A 203 3.55 5.19 -23.47
CA VAL A 203 3.39 4.51 -24.76
C VAL A 203 3.00 3.04 -24.55
N ARG A 204 2.44 2.43 -25.56
CA ARG A 204 2.06 1.03 -25.56
C ARG A 204 3.32 0.15 -25.64
N ALA A 205 3.37 -0.94 -24.86
CA ALA A 205 4.52 -1.84 -24.85
C ALA A 205 4.65 -2.63 -26.16
N HIS A 206 3.53 -3.16 -26.69
CA HIS A 206 3.45 -3.94 -27.93
C HIS A 206 1.98 -4.13 -28.34
N ASP A 207 1.76 -4.64 -29.55
CA ASP A 207 0.41 -4.84 -30.10
C ASP A 207 -0.16 -6.25 -29.89
N GLU A 208 0.64 -7.18 -29.35
CA GLU A 208 0.25 -8.59 -29.21
C GLU A 208 -0.85 -8.79 -28.15
N ASP A 209 -0.84 -8.02 -27.07
CA ASP A 209 -1.83 -8.11 -25.99
C ASP A 209 -2.67 -6.83 -25.91
N ALA A 210 -3.94 -6.92 -26.30
CA ALA A 210 -4.87 -5.81 -26.24
C ALA A 210 -5.22 -5.39 -24.79
N THR A 211 -4.88 -6.19 -23.79
CA THR A 211 -5.18 -5.89 -22.37
C THR A 211 -4.05 -5.15 -21.67
N LEU A 212 -2.84 -5.15 -22.23
CA LEU A 212 -1.71 -4.39 -21.72
C LEU A 212 -1.73 -2.97 -22.31
N THR A 213 -2.69 -2.20 -21.83
CA THR A 213 -2.91 -0.82 -22.28
C THR A 213 -1.98 0.16 -21.58
N PRO A 214 -1.77 1.39 -22.09
CA PRO A 214 -1.01 2.43 -21.40
C PRO A 214 -1.53 2.74 -19.99
N ASP A 215 -2.84 2.66 -19.74
CA ASP A 215 -3.42 2.82 -18.39
C ASP A 215 -2.92 1.74 -17.44
N VAL A 216 -2.92 0.48 -17.86
CA VAL A 216 -2.39 -0.66 -17.06
C VAL A 216 -0.91 -0.48 -16.78
N LEU A 217 -0.13 -0.05 -17.78
CA LEU A 217 1.30 0.23 -17.63
C LEU A 217 1.56 1.36 -16.62
N LEU A 218 0.79 2.44 -16.71
CA LEU A 218 0.87 3.55 -15.76
C LEU A 218 0.57 3.09 -14.33
N GLU A 219 -0.48 2.27 -14.12
CA GLU A 219 -0.79 1.74 -12.79
C GLU A 219 0.34 0.87 -12.24
N ASN A 220 0.92 0.00 -13.06
CA ASN A 220 2.01 -0.88 -12.65
C ASN A 220 3.29 -0.10 -12.32
N LEU A 221 3.65 0.90 -13.15
CA LEU A 221 4.80 1.77 -12.93
C LEU A 221 4.62 2.65 -11.68
N ALA A 222 3.43 3.20 -11.46
CA ALA A 222 3.12 3.98 -10.27
C ALA A 222 3.25 3.15 -8.99
N CYS A 223 2.74 1.89 -9.02
CA CYS A 223 2.88 0.96 -7.92
C CYS A 223 4.35 0.64 -7.63
N LYS A 224 5.15 0.31 -8.65
CA LYS A 224 6.59 0.04 -8.52
C LYS A 224 7.34 1.24 -7.95
N ALA A 225 7.16 2.41 -8.55
CA ALA A 225 7.87 3.64 -8.17
C ALA A 225 7.59 4.03 -6.71
N SER A 226 6.32 4.06 -6.31
CA SER A 226 5.92 4.43 -4.95
C SER A 226 6.37 3.41 -3.90
N ALA A 227 6.28 2.11 -4.19
CA ALA A 227 6.76 1.06 -3.30
C ALA A 227 8.28 1.12 -3.13
N ALA A 228 9.03 1.38 -4.20
CA ALA A 228 10.48 1.53 -4.15
C ALA A 228 10.89 2.71 -3.27
N MET A 229 10.21 3.86 -3.37
CA MET A 229 10.49 5.01 -2.50
C MET A 229 10.19 4.71 -1.03
N ALA A 230 9.08 4.04 -0.74
CA ALA A 230 8.78 3.62 0.62
C ALA A 230 9.84 2.64 1.16
N LEU A 231 10.30 1.68 0.35
CA LEU A 231 11.34 0.72 0.74
C LEU A 231 12.69 1.40 0.95
N ARG A 232 13.13 2.29 0.05
CA ARG A 232 14.36 3.07 0.22
C ARG A 232 14.33 3.91 1.50
N SER A 233 13.20 4.55 1.78
CA SER A 233 12.99 5.29 3.03
C SER A 233 13.12 4.38 4.25
N LEU A 234 12.55 3.16 4.19
CA LEU A 234 12.64 2.17 5.25
C LEU A 234 14.08 1.70 5.50
N LEU A 235 14.81 1.36 4.43
CA LEU A 235 16.20 0.92 4.51
C LEU A 235 17.10 2.00 5.12
N SER A 236 16.92 3.25 4.71
CA SER A 236 17.63 4.40 5.26
C SER A 236 17.34 4.59 6.75
N GLU A 237 16.08 4.56 7.17
CA GLU A 237 15.68 4.76 8.56
C GLU A 237 16.18 3.66 9.49
N THR A 238 16.08 2.41 9.04
CA THR A 238 16.50 1.24 9.83
C THR A 238 18.01 0.99 9.74
N SER A 239 18.75 1.79 8.96
CA SER A 239 20.17 1.57 8.65
C SER A 239 20.43 0.14 8.15
N THR A 240 19.48 -0.41 7.38
CA THR A 240 19.58 -1.75 6.78
C THR A 240 20.20 -1.62 5.40
N ALA A 241 21.29 -2.35 5.14
CA ALA A 241 21.86 -2.39 3.81
C ALA A 241 20.90 -3.11 2.84
N PRO A 242 20.75 -2.65 1.58
CA PRO A 242 19.87 -3.30 0.62
C PRO A 242 20.16 -4.79 0.42
N GLU A 243 21.44 -5.18 0.48
CA GLU A 243 21.90 -6.58 0.35
C GLU A 243 21.47 -7.47 1.53
N ASP A 244 21.13 -6.87 2.67
CA ASP A 244 20.66 -7.61 3.86
C ASP A 244 19.17 -7.98 3.76
N ILE A 245 18.46 -7.58 2.71
CA ILE A 245 17.07 -7.97 2.47
C ILE A 245 17.02 -9.22 1.61
N PRO A 246 16.74 -10.40 2.16
CA PRO A 246 16.69 -11.64 1.39
C PRO A 246 15.33 -11.90 0.73
N TYR A 247 14.27 -11.26 1.22
CA TYR A 247 12.91 -11.49 0.73
C TYR A 247 12.01 -10.26 0.84
N VAL A 248 11.26 -10.00 -0.24
CA VAL A 248 10.28 -8.91 -0.30
C VAL A 248 8.90 -9.49 -0.59
N ILE A 249 7.88 -9.08 0.14
CA ILE A 249 6.47 -9.38 -0.15
C ILE A 249 5.81 -8.10 -0.61
N ASN A 250 5.36 -8.05 -1.86
CA ASN A 250 4.52 -6.96 -2.35
C ASN A 250 3.04 -7.28 -2.16
N CYS A 251 2.26 -6.33 -1.67
CA CYS A 251 0.81 -6.45 -1.50
C CYS A 251 0.05 -5.24 -2.09
N GLY A 252 0.63 -4.54 -3.05
CA GLY A 252 -0.02 -3.45 -3.77
C GLY A 252 -1.22 -3.90 -4.62
N GLU A 253 -2.05 -2.96 -5.01
CA GLU A 253 -3.21 -3.18 -5.89
C GLU A 253 -2.92 -2.66 -7.31
N GLU A 254 -1.82 -3.08 -7.92
CA GLU A 254 -1.51 -2.77 -9.32
C GLU A 254 -2.42 -3.54 -10.28
N ALA A 255 -2.55 -3.02 -11.52
CA ALA A 255 -3.45 -3.57 -12.52
C ALA A 255 -3.00 -4.91 -13.12
N VAL A 256 -1.71 -5.13 -13.25
CA VAL A 256 -1.04 -6.30 -13.81
C VAL A 256 -1.41 -6.68 -15.24
N GLY A 257 -2.63 -6.81 -15.57
CA GLY A 257 -3.38 -6.84 -16.84
C GLY A 257 -2.88 -7.65 -18.02
N GLU A 258 -1.65 -8.12 -18.06
CA GLU A 258 -1.11 -8.84 -19.21
C GLU A 258 -1.69 -10.25 -19.32
N ARG A 259 -2.24 -10.56 -20.50
CA ARG A 259 -2.94 -11.81 -20.75
C ARG A 259 -2.01 -12.99 -21.00
N TYR A 260 -0.88 -12.75 -21.66
CA TYR A 260 0.10 -13.80 -21.95
C TYR A 260 0.90 -14.21 -20.72
N GLN A 261 1.35 -13.25 -19.93
CA GLN A 261 2.15 -13.48 -18.73
C GLN A 261 1.32 -13.83 -17.49
N ARG A 262 0.01 -13.67 -17.56
CA ARG A 262 -0.94 -14.14 -16.56
C ARG A 262 -0.57 -13.82 -15.11
N GLY A 263 -0.72 -12.60 -14.72
CA GLY A 263 -0.43 -12.16 -13.36
C GLY A 263 0.83 -11.31 -13.26
N GLY A 264 1.45 -10.99 -14.40
CA GLY A 264 2.43 -9.91 -14.50
C GLY A 264 3.77 -10.18 -13.82
N GLY A 265 4.13 -11.42 -13.61
CA GLY A 265 5.43 -11.76 -13.06
C GLY A 265 5.52 -11.55 -11.54
N ASN A 266 6.61 -10.94 -11.08
CA ASN A 266 6.95 -10.76 -9.68
C ASN A 266 7.31 -9.28 -9.44
N LEU A 267 6.32 -8.47 -9.09
CA LEU A 267 6.52 -7.04 -8.84
C LEU A 267 7.38 -6.80 -7.59
N ALA A 268 7.28 -7.67 -6.58
CA ALA A 268 8.13 -7.61 -5.39
C ALA A 268 9.61 -7.64 -5.77
N LYS A 269 10.00 -8.51 -6.73
CA LYS A 269 11.38 -8.59 -7.21
C LYS A 269 11.79 -7.34 -8.02
N GLY A 270 10.87 -6.79 -8.82
CA GLY A 270 11.12 -5.55 -9.57
C GLY A 270 11.28 -4.32 -8.65
N ILE A 271 10.56 -4.27 -7.52
CA ILE A 271 10.73 -3.25 -6.48
C ILE A 271 12.08 -3.42 -5.79
N ALA A 272 12.43 -4.66 -5.42
CA ALA A 272 13.70 -4.98 -4.78
C ALA A 272 14.90 -4.60 -5.67
N GLU A 273 14.82 -4.90 -6.98
CA GLU A 273 15.84 -4.50 -7.96
C GLU A 273 16.04 -2.99 -8.00
N MET A 274 14.97 -2.21 -8.08
CA MET A 274 15.03 -0.75 -8.09
C MET A 274 15.63 -0.17 -6.79
N CYS A 275 15.57 -0.91 -5.68
CA CYS A 275 16.14 -0.52 -4.39
C CYS A 275 17.55 -1.07 -4.15
N GLY A 276 18.16 -1.78 -5.10
CA GLY A 276 19.49 -2.36 -4.94
C GLY A 276 19.54 -3.60 -4.04
N CYS A 277 18.39 -4.23 -3.73
CA CYS A 277 18.34 -5.45 -2.91
C CYS A 277 18.76 -6.66 -3.73
N THR A 278 20.04 -6.78 -4.06
CA THR A 278 20.59 -7.77 -4.99
C THR A 278 20.43 -9.23 -4.53
N GLU A 279 20.39 -9.45 -3.22
CA GLU A 279 20.21 -10.79 -2.62
C GLU A 279 18.72 -11.15 -2.46
N ALA A 280 17.80 -10.24 -2.80
CA ALA A 280 16.38 -10.46 -2.59
C ALA A 280 15.74 -11.29 -3.71
N THR A 281 14.82 -12.14 -3.30
CA THR A 281 13.71 -12.59 -4.13
C THR A 281 12.39 -12.18 -3.46
N GLY A 282 11.24 -12.58 -4.01
CA GLY A 282 9.98 -12.18 -3.39
C GLY A 282 8.75 -12.81 -4.02
N SER A 283 7.60 -12.38 -3.55
CA SER A 283 6.30 -12.78 -4.08
C SER A 283 5.27 -11.66 -3.92
N ASP A 284 4.23 -11.71 -4.74
CA ASP A 284 3.08 -10.81 -4.67
C ASP A 284 1.93 -11.51 -3.94
N VAL A 285 1.36 -10.84 -2.94
CA VAL A 285 0.23 -11.31 -2.14
C VAL A 285 -0.98 -10.42 -2.43
N LYS A 286 -2.04 -10.99 -2.96
CA LYS A 286 -3.26 -10.27 -3.36
C LYS A 286 -4.45 -10.66 -2.50
N ALA A 287 -4.97 -9.73 -1.71
CA ALA A 287 -6.17 -9.90 -0.90
C ALA A 287 -6.94 -8.57 -0.73
N PHE A 288 -6.87 -7.67 -1.71
CA PHE A 288 -7.48 -6.33 -1.65
C PHE A 288 -7.11 -5.59 -0.35
N CYS A 289 -8.10 -5.02 0.33
CA CYS A 289 -7.88 -4.30 1.60
C CYS A 289 -7.21 -5.15 2.69
N CYS A 290 -7.31 -6.48 2.63
CA CYS A 290 -6.66 -7.38 3.58
C CYS A 290 -5.21 -7.72 3.22
N GLY A 291 -4.76 -7.36 2.00
CA GLY A 291 -3.44 -7.70 1.45
C GLY A 291 -2.29 -7.39 2.41
N PRO A 292 -2.17 -6.16 2.95
CA PRO A 292 -1.08 -5.81 3.85
C PRO A 292 -1.05 -6.64 5.15
N VAL A 293 -2.21 -6.93 5.74
CA VAL A 293 -2.28 -7.73 6.96
C VAL A 293 -1.91 -9.19 6.68
N HIS A 294 -2.38 -9.78 5.56
CA HIS A 294 -1.93 -11.10 5.12
C HIS A 294 -0.42 -11.15 4.88
N ALA A 295 0.12 -10.17 4.18
CA ALA A 295 1.55 -10.08 3.88
C ALA A 295 2.40 -9.99 5.14
N MET A 296 1.99 -9.18 6.13
CA MET A 296 2.68 -9.07 7.42
C MET A 296 2.66 -10.38 8.21
N VAL A 297 1.52 -11.08 8.25
CA VAL A 297 1.42 -12.39 8.90
C VAL A 297 2.31 -13.42 8.22
N MET A 298 2.37 -13.42 6.88
CA MET A 298 3.26 -14.31 6.11
C MET A 298 4.74 -13.98 6.38
N ALA A 299 5.12 -12.70 6.36
CA ALA A 299 6.48 -12.26 6.68
C ALA A 299 6.88 -12.68 8.10
N ALA A 300 5.99 -12.44 9.08
CA ALA A 300 6.22 -12.85 10.47
C ALA A 300 6.39 -14.37 10.62
N ALA A 301 5.61 -15.17 9.88
CA ALA A 301 5.75 -16.62 9.87
C ALA A 301 7.08 -17.08 9.25
N LEU A 302 7.54 -16.43 8.17
CA LEU A 302 8.83 -16.72 7.54
C LEU A 302 10.01 -16.40 8.48
N VAL A 303 9.94 -15.30 9.23
CA VAL A 303 10.95 -14.97 10.26
C VAL A 303 10.87 -15.95 11.43
N ASN A 304 9.66 -16.21 11.94
CA ASN A 304 9.47 -17.13 13.07
C ASN A 304 9.98 -18.56 12.79
N SER A 305 9.82 -19.00 11.55
CA SER A 305 10.33 -20.34 11.13
C SER A 305 11.84 -20.38 10.91
N GLY A 306 12.55 -19.24 10.96
CA GLY A 306 13.98 -19.14 10.72
C GLY A 306 14.40 -19.32 9.24
N VAL A 307 13.46 -19.28 8.29
CA VAL A 307 13.77 -19.29 6.85
C VAL A 307 14.51 -18.02 6.45
N TYR A 308 14.07 -16.87 6.96
CA TYR A 308 14.72 -15.59 6.77
C TYR A 308 14.89 -14.86 8.12
N GLN A 309 15.99 -14.14 8.26
CA GLN A 309 16.24 -13.30 9.45
C GLN A 309 15.37 -12.02 9.44
N GLN A 310 15.04 -11.55 8.25
CA GLN A 310 14.15 -10.41 8.04
C GLN A 310 13.46 -10.48 6.69
N VAL A 311 12.30 -9.86 6.59
CA VAL A 311 11.46 -9.78 5.40
C VAL A 311 10.92 -8.37 5.29
N ALA A 312 11.04 -7.74 4.13
CA ALA A 312 10.38 -6.47 3.84
C ALA A 312 8.99 -6.74 3.24
N VAL A 313 7.97 -6.08 3.79
CA VAL A 313 6.62 -6.03 3.21
C VAL A 313 6.45 -4.65 2.58
N VAL A 314 6.08 -4.61 1.31
CA VAL A 314 5.82 -3.36 0.58
C VAL A 314 4.42 -3.37 0.00
N ALA A 315 3.79 -2.21 0.01
CA ALA A 315 2.52 -1.98 -0.67
C ALA A 315 2.65 -0.68 -1.48
N GLY A 316 2.77 -0.81 -2.79
CA GLY A 316 2.74 0.33 -3.69
C GLY A 316 1.33 0.92 -3.81
N CYS A 317 1.23 2.08 -4.43
CA CYS A 317 -0.03 2.76 -4.60
C CYS A 317 -1.00 2.02 -5.53
N SER A 318 -2.28 2.41 -5.47
CA SER A 318 -3.30 2.04 -6.45
C SER A 318 -3.79 3.30 -7.17
N LEU A 319 -3.31 3.52 -8.38
CA LEU A 319 -3.71 4.66 -9.21
C LEU A 319 -5.21 4.65 -9.48
N ALA A 320 -5.79 3.45 -9.67
CA ALA A 320 -7.23 3.27 -9.84
C ALA A 320 -8.08 3.87 -8.71
N LYS A 321 -7.51 4.14 -7.53
CA LYS A 321 -8.20 4.71 -6.37
C LYS A 321 -8.17 6.24 -6.33
N LEU A 322 -7.42 6.91 -7.19
CA LEU A 322 -7.48 8.37 -7.28
C LEU A 322 -8.89 8.82 -7.65
N GLY A 323 -9.37 9.83 -6.96
CA GLY A 323 -10.67 10.45 -7.23
C GLY A 323 -11.88 9.51 -7.11
N MET A 324 -11.82 8.43 -6.33
CA MET A 324 -12.94 7.47 -6.20
C MET A 324 -14.27 8.14 -5.78
N LYS A 325 -14.19 9.23 -5.05
CA LYS A 325 -15.35 10.00 -4.56
C LYS A 325 -15.43 11.41 -5.19
N PHE A 326 -14.68 11.66 -6.27
CA PHE A 326 -14.55 13.00 -6.85
C PHE A 326 -15.92 13.65 -7.15
N ARG A 327 -16.88 12.93 -7.73
CA ARG A 327 -18.24 13.46 -7.98
C ARG A 327 -18.87 14.01 -6.72
N SER A 328 -18.78 13.26 -5.61
CA SER A 328 -19.37 13.70 -4.34
C SER A 328 -18.64 14.93 -3.78
N HIS A 329 -17.33 15.06 -4.04
CA HIS A 329 -16.59 16.27 -3.66
C HIS A 329 -17.06 17.46 -4.51
N LEU A 330 -17.17 17.31 -5.84
CA LEU A 330 -17.68 18.39 -6.72
C LEU A 330 -19.10 18.80 -6.34
N ASP A 331 -20.01 17.84 -6.15
CA ASP A 331 -21.42 18.09 -5.77
C ASP A 331 -21.54 18.86 -4.43
N ASN A 332 -20.54 18.81 -3.58
CA ASN A 332 -20.50 19.52 -2.29
C ASN A 332 -19.56 20.74 -2.29
N ASP A 333 -19.08 21.18 -3.45
CA ASP A 333 -18.11 22.30 -3.59
C ASP A 333 -16.87 22.11 -2.69
N GLN A 334 -16.35 20.88 -2.67
CA GLN A 334 -15.19 20.48 -1.87
C GLN A 334 -14.00 20.16 -2.78
N PRO A 335 -12.76 20.42 -2.34
CA PRO A 335 -11.60 19.98 -3.08
C PRO A 335 -11.58 18.44 -3.21
N VAL A 336 -11.02 17.94 -4.30
CA VAL A 336 -10.78 16.50 -4.46
C VAL A 336 -9.69 16.08 -3.48
N LEU A 337 -10.07 15.34 -2.43
CA LEU A 337 -9.16 14.93 -1.36
C LEU A 337 -8.39 13.65 -1.69
N GLU A 338 -8.84 12.88 -2.70
CA GLU A 338 -8.18 11.66 -3.18
C GLU A 338 -7.27 11.98 -4.38
N ASP A 339 -6.35 12.91 -4.20
CA ASP A 339 -5.37 13.39 -5.18
C ASP A 339 -3.93 13.02 -4.81
N VAL A 340 -3.76 12.08 -3.87
CA VAL A 340 -2.46 11.54 -3.45
C VAL A 340 -2.41 10.03 -3.66
N LEU A 341 -1.28 9.57 -4.16
CA LEU A 341 -0.90 8.16 -4.20
C LEU A 341 -0.15 7.82 -2.91
N ALA A 342 -0.47 6.69 -2.30
CA ALA A 342 0.12 6.29 -1.02
C ALA A 342 0.74 4.90 -1.11
N ALA A 343 1.92 4.75 -0.50
CA ALA A 343 2.62 3.48 -0.37
C ALA A 343 3.18 3.30 1.05
N THR A 344 3.50 2.06 1.40
CA THR A 344 4.11 1.71 2.68
C THR A 344 5.19 0.64 2.52
N ALA A 345 6.18 0.67 3.41
CA ALA A 345 7.15 -0.39 3.59
C ALA A 345 7.32 -0.70 5.07
N ILE A 346 7.43 -1.98 5.41
CA ILE A 346 7.50 -2.51 6.77
C ILE A 346 8.62 -3.54 6.82
N LEU A 347 9.52 -3.41 7.80
CA LEU A 347 10.57 -4.39 8.04
C LEU A 347 10.19 -5.27 9.23
N ILE A 348 10.00 -6.56 8.96
CA ILE A 348 9.78 -7.58 9.98
C ILE A 348 11.06 -8.39 10.11
N GLY A 349 11.60 -8.48 11.32
CA GLY A 349 12.85 -9.18 11.60
C GLY A 349 12.78 -10.05 12.84
N GLU A 350 13.88 -10.76 13.10
CA GLU A 350 14.07 -11.48 14.36
C GLU A 350 14.07 -10.52 15.54
N ASP A 351 13.71 -11.03 16.71
CA ASP A 351 13.67 -10.30 17.97
C ASP A 351 15.00 -9.56 18.25
N ASP A 352 14.91 -8.25 18.42
CA ASP A 352 16.03 -7.35 18.75
C ASP A 352 15.98 -6.84 20.22
N GLY A 353 15.00 -7.31 21.00
CA GLY A 353 14.80 -6.92 22.40
C GLY A 353 14.19 -5.53 22.58
N VAL A 354 13.87 -4.80 21.53
CA VAL A 354 13.37 -3.40 21.58
C VAL A 354 12.12 -3.19 20.76
N SER A 355 12.12 -3.70 19.54
CA SER A 355 11.01 -3.51 18.59
C SER A 355 9.76 -4.29 19.00
N PRO A 356 8.55 -3.75 18.76
CA PRO A 356 7.32 -4.43 19.14
C PRO A 356 7.19 -5.81 18.49
N ARG A 357 6.73 -6.79 19.28
CA ARG A 357 6.48 -8.16 18.80
C ARG A 357 5.18 -8.25 18.04
N LEU A 358 5.19 -8.92 16.90
CA LEU A 358 3.97 -9.36 16.22
C LEU A 358 3.58 -10.74 16.77
N ARG A 359 2.45 -10.80 17.47
CA ARG A 359 1.95 -12.01 18.13
C ARG A 359 1.31 -12.96 17.12
N LEU A 360 2.01 -14.02 16.71
CA LEU A 360 1.44 -15.04 15.79
C LEU A 360 0.31 -15.86 16.40
N ASP A 361 0.26 -16.00 17.72
CA ASP A 361 -0.83 -16.64 18.44
C ASP A 361 -2.09 -15.76 18.57
N SER A 362 -1.99 -14.46 18.22
CA SER A 362 -3.09 -13.51 18.18
C SER A 362 -3.86 -13.49 16.85
N ILE A 363 -3.43 -14.24 15.84
CA ILE A 363 -4.01 -14.14 14.49
C ILE A 363 -5.51 -14.46 14.51
N GLY A 364 -6.32 -13.45 14.15
CA GLY A 364 -7.72 -13.62 13.80
C GLY A 364 -7.87 -13.82 12.30
N LYS A 365 -8.82 -14.67 11.89
CA LYS A 365 -9.09 -14.94 10.48
C LYS A 365 -10.57 -15.11 10.22
N HIS A 366 -11.07 -14.46 9.19
CA HIS A 366 -12.44 -14.66 8.72
C HIS A 366 -12.48 -15.90 7.84
N THR A 367 -13.13 -16.97 8.31
CA THR A 367 -13.21 -18.24 7.57
C THR A 367 -14.36 -18.23 6.59
N VAL A 368 -14.30 -19.06 5.54
CA VAL A 368 -15.37 -19.21 4.54
C VAL A 368 -16.73 -19.50 5.21
N GLY A 369 -16.74 -20.27 6.28
CA GLY A 369 -17.96 -20.66 7.01
C GLY A 369 -18.46 -19.65 8.04
N ALA A 370 -17.74 -18.55 8.29
CA ALA A 370 -18.10 -17.62 9.37
C ALA A 370 -19.31 -16.72 9.04
N GLY A 371 -19.68 -16.60 7.76
CA GLY A 371 -20.73 -15.69 7.30
C GLY A 371 -20.24 -14.26 7.11
N SER A 372 -21.05 -13.41 6.46
CA SER A 372 -20.67 -12.07 6.03
C SER A 372 -21.25 -10.94 6.89
N SER A 373 -21.89 -11.23 8.02
CA SER A 373 -22.40 -10.19 8.92
C SER A 373 -21.24 -9.47 9.62
N GLN A 374 -21.39 -8.18 9.88
CA GLN A 374 -20.37 -7.39 10.58
C GLN A 374 -20.04 -7.98 11.96
N GLN A 375 -21.04 -8.47 12.67
CA GLN A 375 -20.87 -9.14 13.95
C GLN A 375 -20.01 -10.41 13.82
N ALA A 376 -20.26 -11.26 12.82
CA ALA A 376 -19.48 -12.46 12.58
C ALA A 376 -18.02 -12.13 12.24
N ILE A 377 -17.81 -11.11 11.43
CA ILE A 377 -16.46 -10.63 11.06
C ILE A 377 -15.71 -10.17 12.32
N ILE A 378 -16.29 -9.26 13.12
CA ILE A 378 -15.63 -8.74 14.34
C ILE A 378 -15.42 -9.85 15.37
N LYS A 379 -16.34 -10.82 15.48
CA LYS A 379 -16.14 -11.98 16.33
C LYS A 379 -14.87 -12.74 15.94
N CYS A 380 -14.71 -13.08 14.67
CA CYS A 380 -13.54 -13.82 14.19
C CYS A 380 -12.23 -13.03 14.29
N LEU A 381 -12.29 -11.71 14.08
CA LEU A 381 -11.10 -10.87 14.02
C LEU A 381 -10.69 -10.28 15.36
N VAL A 382 -11.61 -10.16 16.31
CA VAL A 382 -11.34 -9.52 17.62
C VAL A 382 -11.64 -10.47 18.77
N SER A 383 -12.91 -10.91 18.95
CA SER A 383 -13.29 -11.66 20.13
C SER A 383 -12.54 -12.98 20.26
N GLU A 384 -12.52 -13.80 19.20
CA GLU A 384 -11.86 -15.13 19.24
C GLU A 384 -10.34 -15.05 19.48
N PRO A 385 -9.59 -14.10 18.88
CA PRO A 385 -8.18 -13.88 19.24
C PRO A 385 -7.97 -13.48 20.69
N LEU A 386 -8.76 -12.53 21.20
CA LEU A 386 -8.65 -12.06 22.59
C LEU A 386 -8.98 -13.19 23.59
N ASP A 387 -10.08 -13.92 23.36
CA ASP A 387 -10.46 -15.08 24.18
C ASP A 387 -9.35 -16.13 24.24
N ARG A 388 -8.73 -16.43 23.10
CA ARG A 388 -7.61 -17.39 23.00
C ARG A 388 -6.40 -16.97 23.81
N LEU A 389 -6.13 -15.67 23.89
CA LEU A 389 -5.02 -15.08 24.63
C LEU A 389 -5.36 -14.81 26.10
N GLY A 390 -6.62 -14.96 26.51
CA GLY A 390 -7.09 -14.57 27.83
C GLY A 390 -7.06 -13.06 28.06
N LEU A 391 -7.16 -12.27 26.98
CA LEU A 391 -7.22 -10.81 27.00
C LEU A 391 -8.66 -10.32 26.93
N ARG A 392 -8.93 -9.21 27.59
CA ARG A 392 -10.18 -8.48 27.51
C ARG A 392 -10.10 -7.45 26.36
N PHE A 393 -11.25 -6.96 25.90
CA PHE A 393 -11.27 -5.85 24.93
C PHE A 393 -10.58 -4.59 25.44
N GLN A 394 -10.66 -4.33 26.76
CA GLN A 394 -9.99 -3.19 27.39
C GLN A 394 -8.47 -3.35 27.56
N ASP A 395 -7.94 -4.56 27.38
CA ASP A 395 -6.50 -4.81 27.49
C ASP A 395 -5.74 -4.46 26.18
N VAL A 396 -6.45 -4.00 25.15
CA VAL A 396 -5.89 -3.47 23.90
C VAL A 396 -5.98 -1.95 23.91
N ASP A 397 -4.87 -1.25 23.89
CA ASP A 397 -4.85 0.22 23.98
C ASP A 397 -5.48 0.88 22.77
N LYS A 398 -5.20 0.38 21.56
CA LYS A 398 -5.77 0.89 20.31
C LYS A 398 -6.14 -0.22 19.34
N TYR A 399 -7.31 -0.08 18.73
CA TYR A 399 -7.76 -0.89 17.60
C TYR A 399 -7.60 -0.11 16.31
N ALA A 400 -6.74 -0.57 15.41
CA ALA A 400 -6.64 -0.03 14.07
C ALA A 400 -7.53 -0.85 13.12
N THR A 401 -8.55 -0.21 12.57
CA THR A 401 -9.48 -0.80 11.61
C THR A 401 -9.22 -0.23 10.21
N GLU A 402 -10.21 -0.22 9.33
CA GLU A 402 -10.13 0.52 8.07
C GLU A 402 -10.20 2.03 8.36
N LEU A 403 -9.06 2.69 8.27
CA LEU A 403 -8.85 4.08 8.70
C LEU A 403 -9.20 5.11 7.60
N HIS A 404 -10.26 4.84 6.85
CA HIS A 404 -10.76 5.78 5.83
C HIS A 404 -11.05 7.15 6.41
N ASN A 405 -10.55 8.19 5.74
CA ASN A 405 -10.82 9.58 6.10
C ASN A 405 -12.32 9.90 5.93
N PRO A 406 -13.01 10.34 6.99
CA PRO A 406 -14.44 10.66 6.92
C PRO A 406 -14.76 11.80 5.95
N GLU A 407 -13.84 12.76 5.73
CA GLU A 407 -14.05 13.83 4.73
C GLU A 407 -14.08 13.31 3.30
N VAL A 408 -13.50 12.12 3.04
CA VAL A 408 -13.60 11.42 1.77
C VAL A 408 -14.87 10.57 1.70
N THR A 409 -15.21 9.86 2.79
CA THR A 409 -16.25 8.82 2.75
C THR A 409 -17.65 9.32 3.06
N GLU A 410 -17.82 10.31 3.92
CA GLU A 410 -19.14 10.88 4.28
C GLU A 410 -19.84 11.55 3.09
N PRO A 411 -19.18 12.42 2.28
CA PRO A 411 -19.81 12.99 1.09
C PRO A 411 -20.26 11.92 0.09
N GLY A 412 -19.50 10.83 0.00
CA GLY A 412 -19.80 9.67 -0.86
C GLY A 412 -20.82 8.69 -0.28
N GLY A 413 -21.47 9.03 0.85
CA GLY A 413 -22.53 8.22 1.48
C GLY A 413 -22.05 6.97 2.23
N SER A 414 -20.74 6.79 2.44
CA SER A 414 -20.21 5.63 3.20
C SER A 414 -20.14 5.89 4.72
N GLY A 415 -20.32 7.13 5.16
CA GLY A 415 -20.25 7.54 6.56
C GLY A 415 -18.83 7.49 7.14
N ASP A 416 -18.72 7.63 8.45
CA ASP A 416 -17.47 7.49 9.20
C ASP A 416 -17.19 6.00 9.45
N VAL A 417 -16.41 5.39 8.56
CA VAL A 417 -16.14 3.93 8.56
C VAL A 417 -15.40 3.49 9.83
N PRO A 418 -14.32 4.15 10.28
CA PRO A 418 -13.66 3.78 11.53
C PRO A 418 -14.59 3.83 12.75
N LEU A 419 -15.35 4.90 12.90
CA LEU A 419 -16.28 5.07 14.00
C LEU A 419 -17.31 3.93 14.06
N LEU A 420 -17.85 3.52 12.92
CA LEU A 420 -18.80 2.40 12.84
C LEU A 420 -18.14 1.08 13.29
N ASN A 421 -16.88 0.85 12.92
CA ASN A 421 -16.13 -0.33 13.34
C ASN A 421 -15.88 -0.33 14.85
N TYR A 422 -15.46 0.79 15.43
CA TYR A 422 -15.21 0.88 16.88
C TYR A 422 -16.48 0.68 17.70
N ARG A 423 -17.60 1.25 17.25
CA ARG A 423 -18.91 0.99 17.88
C ARG A 423 -19.28 -0.48 17.85
N MET A 424 -18.93 -1.19 16.79
CA MET A 424 -19.17 -2.63 16.71
C MET A 424 -18.27 -3.41 17.68
N ILE A 425 -16.99 -3.04 17.80
CA ILE A 425 -16.06 -3.64 18.78
C ILE A 425 -16.57 -3.39 20.20
N ALA A 426 -16.96 -2.15 20.54
CA ALA A 426 -17.54 -1.81 21.84
C ALA A 426 -18.84 -2.59 22.13
N ALA A 427 -19.70 -2.80 21.14
CA ALA A 427 -20.90 -3.63 21.29
C ALA A 427 -20.53 -5.09 21.60
N MET A 428 -19.47 -5.63 21.01
CA MET A 428 -18.97 -6.97 21.34
C MET A 428 -18.41 -7.04 22.77
N ALA A 429 -17.71 -6.02 23.24
CA ALA A 429 -17.25 -5.90 24.63
C ALA A 429 -18.44 -5.85 25.62
N THR A 430 -19.53 -5.14 25.26
CA THR A 430 -20.79 -5.15 26.04
C THR A 430 -21.41 -6.55 26.07
N MET A 431 -21.45 -7.26 24.96
CA MET A 431 -21.96 -8.64 24.91
C MET A 431 -21.10 -9.60 25.76
N ALA A 432 -19.80 -9.38 25.83
CA ALA A 432 -18.86 -10.09 26.71
C ALA A 432 -19.00 -9.69 28.20
N LYS A 433 -19.82 -8.67 28.50
CA LYS A 433 -20.02 -8.09 29.84
C LYS A 433 -18.76 -7.46 30.45
N GLU A 434 -17.90 -6.95 29.62
CA GLU A 434 -16.69 -6.23 30.04
C GLU A 434 -16.96 -4.73 30.27
N ILE A 435 -17.91 -4.16 29.51
CA ILE A 435 -18.39 -2.79 29.66
C ILE A 435 -19.91 -2.75 29.66
N GLU A 436 -20.49 -1.68 30.21
CA GLU A 436 -21.92 -1.43 30.11
C GLU A 436 -22.26 -0.70 28.80
N GLN A 437 -23.53 -0.75 28.37
CA GLN A 437 -23.95 -0.06 27.13
C GLN A 437 -23.72 1.45 27.20
N ALA A 438 -23.78 2.05 28.38
CA ALA A 438 -23.51 3.48 28.58
C ALA A 438 -22.04 3.86 28.35
N ASP A 439 -21.11 2.90 28.47
CA ASP A 439 -19.68 3.13 28.35
C ASP A 439 -19.18 3.05 26.90
N ILE A 440 -20.04 2.65 25.93
CA ILE A 440 -19.67 2.55 24.50
C ILE A 440 -18.99 3.83 23.99
N PRO A 441 -19.50 5.06 24.24
CA PRO A 441 -18.85 6.27 23.75
C PRO A 441 -17.43 6.45 24.32
N GLN A 442 -17.23 6.20 25.61
CA GLN A 442 -15.93 6.26 26.27
C GLN A 442 -14.96 5.23 25.70
N PHE A 443 -15.41 3.98 25.53
CA PHE A 443 -14.60 2.92 24.91
C PHE A 443 -14.12 3.31 23.51
N VAL A 444 -15.01 3.91 22.67
CA VAL A 444 -14.68 4.36 21.33
C VAL A 444 -13.66 5.49 21.36
N GLU A 445 -13.75 6.43 22.30
CA GLU A 445 -12.79 7.52 22.49
C GLU A 445 -11.41 7.00 22.92
N GLU A 446 -11.36 6.09 23.88
CA GLU A 446 -10.12 5.56 24.45
C GLU A 446 -9.40 4.61 23.49
N HIS A 447 -10.13 3.69 22.86
CA HIS A 447 -9.57 2.58 22.08
C HIS A 447 -9.66 2.74 20.56
N GLY A 448 -10.43 3.72 20.07
CA GLY A 448 -10.54 4.08 18.66
C GLY A 448 -9.65 5.24 18.27
N MET A 449 -9.77 5.68 17.02
CA MET A 449 -9.14 6.86 16.46
C MET A 449 -9.91 7.36 15.23
N PRO A 450 -9.78 8.64 14.84
CA PRO A 450 -10.37 9.11 13.58
C PRO A 450 -9.68 8.47 12.38
N GLY A 451 -10.39 8.36 11.26
CA GLY A 451 -9.79 7.95 10.00
C GLY A 451 -8.97 9.05 9.37
N PHE A 452 -7.82 8.72 8.82
CA PHE A 452 -6.88 9.69 8.23
C PHE A 452 -6.16 9.16 6.99
N SER A 453 -6.57 8.02 6.44
CA SER A 453 -5.97 7.51 5.22
C SER A 453 -6.27 8.45 4.04
N PRO A 454 -5.24 8.85 3.27
CA PRO A 454 -5.42 9.77 2.14
C PRO A 454 -6.08 9.10 0.93
N THR A 455 -6.13 7.78 0.90
CA THR A 455 -6.66 6.99 -0.22
C THR A 455 -7.51 5.84 0.30
N GLN A 456 -8.27 5.22 -0.58
CA GLN A 456 -9.02 3.99 -0.33
C GLN A 456 -8.21 2.74 -0.71
N GLY A 457 -8.80 1.56 -0.56
CA GLY A 457 -8.16 0.29 -0.91
C GLY A 457 -7.27 -0.26 0.20
N HIS A 458 -6.22 -0.98 -0.18
CA HIS A 458 -5.35 -1.72 0.73
C HIS A 458 -4.60 -0.81 1.73
N ILE A 459 -4.20 0.38 1.32
CA ILE A 459 -3.48 1.33 2.19
C ILE A 459 -4.35 1.80 3.36
N ALA A 460 -5.66 1.97 3.16
CA ALA A 460 -6.56 2.44 4.22
C ALA A 460 -6.77 1.42 5.35
N SER A 461 -6.37 0.17 5.15
CA SER A 461 -6.72 -0.96 6.00
C SER A 461 -5.73 -1.15 7.15
N ALA A 462 -6.00 -0.58 8.30
CA ALA A 462 -5.26 -0.66 9.57
C ALA A 462 -3.82 -0.09 9.52
N ILE A 463 -3.10 -0.28 8.41
CA ILE A 463 -1.68 0.01 8.26
C ILE A 463 -1.29 1.49 8.51
N PRO A 464 -2.13 2.51 8.23
CA PRO A 464 -1.77 3.91 8.53
C PRO A 464 -1.37 4.16 10.00
N PHE A 465 -1.89 3.37 10.93
CA PHE A 465 -1.57 3.52 12.36
C PHE A 465 -0.31 2.77 12.79
N LEU A 466 0.26 1.89 11.95
CA LEU A 466 1.34 0.99 12.38
C LEU A 466 2.60 1.74 12.83
N GLY A 467 3.02 2.77 12.11
CA GLY A 467 4.17 3.62 12.51
C GLY A 467 3.95 4.29 13.87
N HIS A 468 2.78 4.88 14.06
CA HIS A 468 2.40 5.49 15.35
C HIS A 468 2.39 4.49 16.51
N ALA A 469 1.88 3.28 16.28
CA ALA A 469 1.84 2.24 17.31
C ALA A 469 3.25 1.77 17.68
N VAL A 470 4.12 1.56 16.68
CA VAL A 470 5.53 1.18 16.90
C VAL A 470 6.24 2.22 17.74
N ASP A 471 6.10 3.50 17.41
CA ASP A 471 6.74 4.60 18.14
C ASP A 471 6.25 4.67 19.59
N ARG A 472 4.94 4.59 19.82
CA ARG A 472 4.37 4.67 21.17
C ARG A 472 4.70 3.46 22.02
N ILE A 473 4.75 2.27 21.44
CA ILE A 473 5.18 1.07 22.16
C ILE A 473 6.64 1.17 22.54
N LYS A 474 7.53 1.62 21.63
CA LYS A 474 8.95 1.85 21.93
C LYS A 474 9.15 2.92 23.00
N ALA A 475 8.32 3.96 23.01
CA ALA A 475 8.33 5.00 24.02
C ALA A 475 7.75 4.54 25.38
N GLY A 476 7.12 3.37 25.46
CA GLY A 476 6.43 2.87 26.66
C GLY A 476 5.11 3.58 26.97
N GLU A 477 4.54 4.26 25.97
CA GLU A 477 3.26 4.96 26.07
C GLU A 477 2.06 4.08 25.66
N MET A 478 2.34 2.90 25.12
CA MET A 478 1.37 1.91 24.68
C MET A 478 1.93 0.51 24.96
N GLU A 479 1.09 -0.40 25.42
CA GLU A 479 1.45 -1.79 25.67
C GLU A 479 1.17 -2.66 24.44
N ARG A 480 -0.02 -2.51 23.85
CA ARG A 480 -0.43 -3.28 22.68
C ARG A 480 -1.43 -2.58 21.79
N ALA A 481 -1.36 -2.88 20.49
CA ALA A 481 -2.33 -2.45 19.50
C ALA A 481 -2.79 -3.63 18.65
N MET A 482 -4.08 -3.64 18.27
CA MET A 482 -4.65 -4.67 17.41
C MET A 482 -4.96 -4.10 16.04
N PHE A 483 -4.47 -4.77 15.02
CA PHE A 483 -4.64 -4.39 13.61
C PHE A 483 -5.60 -5.37 12.95
N LEU A 484 -6.66 -4.85 12.34
CA LEU A 484 -7.65 -5.67 11.66
C LEU A 484 -8.03 -5.07 10.31
N ALA A 485 -7.97 -5.92 9.30
CA ALA A 485 -8.40 -5.63 7.94
C ALA A 485 -9.61 -6.49 7.60
N LYS A 486 -10.54 -5.92 6.85
CA LYS A 486 -11.67 -6.65 6.27
C LYS A 486 -11.97 -6.12 4.88
N GLY A 487 -12.52 -6.97 4.02
CA GLY A 487 -12.82 -6.61 2.65
C GLY A 487 -13.80 -7.56 1.99
N SER A 488 -14.29 -7.14 0.83
CA SER A 488 -15.18 -7.95 0.00
C SER A 488 -14.40 -8.60 -1.13
N LEU A 489 -14.55 -9.90 -1.32
CA LEU A 489 -13.89 -10.67 -2.40
C LEU A 489 -14.77 -10.79 -3.67
N PHE A 490 -15.91 -10.12 -3.73
CA PHE A 490 -16.77 -10.14 -4.90
C PHE A 490 -16.32 -9.20 -6.04
N LEU A 491 -15.27 -8.42 -5.83
CA LEU A 491 -14.63 -7.63 -6.89
C LEU A 491 -14.12 -8.59 -7.98
N GLY A 492 -14.30 -8.20 -9.24
CA GLY A 492 -14.03 -9.10 -10.37
C GLY A 492 -15.07 -10.21 -10.56
N ARG A 493 -16.13 -10.26 -9.76
CA ARG A 493 -17.25 -11.21 -9.83
C ARG A 493 -16.85 -12.69 -9.75
N MET A 494 -15.77 -12.98 -9.00
CA MET A 494 -15.26 -14.34 -8.79
C MET A 494 -15.98 -15.05 -7.64
N THR A 495 -16.39 -14.29 -6.61
CA THR A 495 -17.00 -14.81 -5.39
C THR A 495 -17.84 -13.75 -4.70
N GLN A 496 -18.75 -14.16 -3.81
CA GLN A 496 -19.54 -13.27 -2.94
C GLN A 496 -19.05 -13.31 -1.48
N LEU A 497 -17.84 -13.80 -1.26
CA LEU A 497 -17.26 -13.93 0.07
C LEU A 497 -16.73 -12.58 0.57
N SER A 498 -16.59 -12.49 1.88
CA SER A 498 -15.80 -11.47 2.57
C SER A 498 -14.48 -12.08 3.04
N ASP A 499 -13.44 -11.27 3.19
CA ASP A 499 -12.17 -11.64 3.78
C ASP A 499 -11.91 -10.80 5.02
N GLY A 500 -11.03 -11.28 5.88
CA GLY A 500 -10.57 -10.55 7.04
C GLY A 500 -9.43 -11.27 7.74
N MET A 501 -8.48 -10.47 8.23
CA MET A 501 -7.37 -10.94 9.05
C MET A 501 -6.99 -9.88 10.09
N SER A 502 -6.51 -10.33 11.24
CA SER A 502 -6.03 -9.45 12.31
C SER A 502 -4.82 -10.03 13.02
N PHE A 503 -4.08 -9.16 13.68
CA PHE A 503 -2.99 -9.52 14.59
C PHE A 503 -2.82 -8.45 15.67
N ILE A 504 -2.10 -8.78 16.73
CA ILE A 504 -1.68 -7.87 17.79
C ILE A 504 -0.18 -7.64 17.68
N ILE A 505 0.24 -6.38 17.84
CA ILE A 505 1.60 -6.05 18.21
C ILE A 505 1.63 -5.63 19.67
N GLU A 506 2.68 -5.99 20.37
CA GLU A 506 2.84 -5.64 21.78
C GLU A 506 4.29 -5.31 22.13
N LYS A 507 4.46 -4.68 23.29
CA LYS A 507 5.76 -4.38 23.84
C LYS A 507 6.63 -5.62 23.93
N ASN A 508 7.87 -5.46 23.57
CA ASN A 508 8.90 -6.50 23.73
C ASN A 508 9.37 -6.54 25.20
N HIS A 509 9.32 -7.73 25.81
CA HIS A 509 9.70 -7.95 27.20
C HIS A 509 10.87 -8.91 27.29
#